data_bfead4ab4d67020d19720aa0a2442eba
#
_entry.id   bfead4ab4d67020d19720aa0a2442eba
#
_cell.length_a   1.000
_cell.length_b   1.000
_cell.length_c   1.000
_cell.angle_alpha   90.00
_cell.angle_beta   90.00
_cell.angle_gamma   90.00
#
_symmetry.space_group_name_H-M   'P 1'
#
loop_
_entity.id
_entity.type
_entity.pdbx_description
1 polymer ?
#
loop_
_entity_poly.entity_id
_entity_poly.type
_entity_poly.pdbx_seq_one_letter_code
_entity_poly.pdbx_strand_id
1 'polypeptide(L)'
;GGARIGGEELADLHLRVLSGESHLDNRIVHPRVQKPGLAFAGYFAYIKPGRVQIVGESETEYMLTLSEAERRERFENITALPVPVFVLTKGIEPLPGFLSYCQAREVPVLASPSLSSTVIKRISFFLEEHLVPSTCVHGVLLSVYGLGVLLIGDSGVGKSESALDLITRGHSLVADDRVTVKRFPNGELVGFSPGPLRHHMELRGIGIINVQDMFGLASVRERATIDLVVELETWVDGRAYD
;
A
#
# COMPACT_ATOMS: atom_id res chain seq x y z
N GLY A 1 -0.86 10.04 -12.74
CA GLY A 1 -2.12 9.29 -12.78
C GLY A 1 -2.86 9.41 -11.47
N GLY A 2 -4.15 9.18 -11.46
CA GLY A 2 -4.99 9.01 -10.28
C GLY A 2 -5.56 7.60 -10.27
N ALA A 3 -5.82 7.03 -9.09
CA ALA A 3 -6.51 5.76 -8.95
C ALA A 3 -8.03 6.00 -8.82
N ARG A 4 -8.81 4.99 -9.18
CA ARG A 4 -10.28 4.97 -9.18
C ARG A 4 -10.75 3.83 -8.30
N ILE A 5 -11.65 4.07 -7.35
CA ILE A 5 -12.24 3.02 -6.53
C ILE A 5 -13.54 2.55 -7.18
N GLY A 6 -13.71 1.24 -7.41
CA GLY A 6 -14.93 0.64 -7.96
C GLY A 6 -14.71 -0.34 -9.11
N GLY A 7 -13.45 -0.74 -9.39
CA GLY A 7 -13.11 -1.75 -10.39
C GLY A 7 -13.16 -3.19 -9.85
N GLU A 8 -12.95 -4.17 -10.75
CA GLU A 8 -12.93 -5.61 -10.43
C GLU A 8 -11.90 -5.97 -9.35
N GLU A 9 -10.80 -5.23 -9.21
CA GLU A 9 -9.74 -5.46 -8.23
C GLU A 9 -10.19 -5.28 -6.76
N LEU A 10 -11.31 -4.58 -6.53
CA LEU A 10 -11.93 -4.38 -5.22
C LEU A 10 -13.31 -5.06 -5.11
N ALA A 11 -13.62 -6.01 -6.02
CA ALA A 11 -14.91 -6.71 -6.05
C ALA A 11 -15.21 -7.45 -4.74
N ASP A 12 -14.18 -7.95 -4.05
CA ASP A 12 -14.26 -8.63 -2.75
C ASP A 12 -14.79 -7.72 -1.62
N LEU A 13 -14.75 -6.40 -1.80
CA LEU A 13 -15.31 -5.44 -0.84
C LEU A 13 -16.81 -5.19 -1.04
N HIS A 14 -17.41 -5.72 -2.12
CA HIS A 14 -18.82 -5.50 -2.47
C HIS A 14 -19.23 -4.01 -2.38
N LEU A 15 -18.40 -3.14 -2.97
CA LEU A 15 -18.63 -1.71 -2.95
C LEU A 15 -19.90 -1.35 -3.74
N ARG A 16 -20.81 -0.65 -3.09
CA ARG A 16 -22.05 -0.13 -3.68
C ARG A 16 -22.04 1.39 -3.65
N VAL A 17 -22.35 2.04 -4.76
CA VAL A 17 -22.50 3.50 -4.82
C VAL A 17 -23.79 3.91 -4.14
N LEU A 18 -23.71 4.82 -3.17
CA LEU A 18 -24.88 5.41 -2.48
C LEU A 18 -25.25 6.76 -3.08
N SER A 19 -24.27 7.55 -3.50
CA SER A 19 -24.47 8.81 -4.21
C SER A 19 -23.22 9.19 -5.02
N GLY A 20 -23.37 10.11 -5.99
CA GLY A 20 -22.24 10.66 -6.73
C GLY A 20 -21.65 9.71 -7.78
N GLU A 21 -22.45 8.86 -8.43
CA GLU A 21 -21.99 7.91 -9.45
C GLU A 21 -21.23 8.59 -10.59
N SER A 22 -21.64 9.79 -11.00
CA SER A 22 -20.95 10.60 -12.03
C SER A 22 -19.58 11.15 -11.59
N HIS A 23 -19.24 11.07 -10.31
CA HIS A 23 -18.03 11.62 -9.72
C HIS A 23 -17.06 10.54 -9.18
N LEU A 24 -17.26 9.28 -9.57
CA LEU A 24 -16.33 8.19 -9.23
C LEU A 24 -14.93 8.39 -9.84
N ASP A 25 -14.79 9.36 -10.74
CA ASP A 25 -13.54 9.79 -11.36
C ASP A 25 -12.75 10.80 -10.52
N ASN A 26 -13.27 11.19 -9.37
CA ASN A 26 -12.57 12.08 -8.47
C ASN A 26 -11.17 11.53 -8.16
N ARG A 27 -10.17 12.37 -8.38
CA ARG A 27 -8.77 11.95 -8.37
C ARG A 27 -8.29 11.66 -6.96
N ILE A 28 -7.96 10.40 -6.69
CA ILE A 28 -7.25 9.97 -5.49
C ILE A 28 -5.76 10.11 -5.78
N VAL A 29 -5.05 10.87 -4.95
CA VAL A 29 -3.63 11.19 -5.17
C VAL A 29 -2.72 10.69 -4.06
N HIS A 30 -3.29 10.08 -3.01
CA HIS A 30 -2.54 9.61 -1.86
C HIS A 30 -2.79 8.12 -1.61
N PRO A 31 -1.75 7.31 -1.44
CA PRO A 31 -1.91 5.86 -1.26
C PRO A 31 -2.47 5.46 0.11
N ARG A 32 -2.53 6.38 1.07
CA ARG A 32 -3.09 6.10 2.40
C ARG A 32 -4.55 6.54 2.47
N VAL A 33 -5.37 5.73 3.10
CA VAL A 33 -6.73 6.08 3.52
C VAL A 33 -6.72 6.82 4.85
N GLN A 34 -7.86 7.40 5.23
CA GLN A 34 -7.99 8.15 6.49
C GLN A 34 -9.37 7.92 7.10
N LYS A 35 -9.47 7.89 8.43
CA LYS A 35 -10.73 7.96 9.17
C LYS A 35 -11.01 9.41 9.56
N PRO A 36 -12.21 9.95 9.31
CA PRO A 36 -12.52 11.36 9.56
C PRO A 36 -12.93 11.69 11.01
N GLY A 37 -12.71 10.79 11.97
CA GLY A 37 -13.18 10.94 13.35
C GLY A 37 -12.82 12.28 13.99
N LEU A 38 -11.58 12.75 13.86
CA LEU A 38 -11.17 14.07 14.38
C LEU A 38 -11.85 15.23 13.66
N ALA A 39 -12.12 15.10 12.37
CA ALA A 39 -12.84 16.13 11.63
C ALA A 39 -14.31 16.19 12.07
N PHE A 40 -14.95 15.06 12.29
CA PHE A 40 -16.29 15.02 12.87
C PHE A 40 -16.33 15.61 14.31
N ALA A 41 -15.24 15.49 15.06
CA ALA A 41 -15.09 16.18 16.34
C ALA A 41 -14.79 17.70 16.21
N GLY A 42 -14.61 18.22 14.98
CA GLY A 42 -14.41 19.64 14.71
C GLY A 42 -12.96 20.03 14.35
N TYR A 43 -12.02 19.07 14.29
CA TYR A 43 -10.64 19.35 13.91
C TYR A 43 -10.40 19.02 12.42
N PHE A 44 -10.81 19.93 11.54
CA PHE A 44 -10.78 19.75 10.09
C PHE A 44 -9.39 19.79 9.47
N ALA A 45 -8.42 20.46 10.09
CA ALA A 45 -7.02 20.54 9.63
C ALA A 45 -6.35 19.15 9.56
N TYR A 46 -6.95 18.14 10.20
CA TYR A 46 -6.49 16.76 10.15
C TYR A 46 -6.74 16.10 8.78
N ILE A 47 -7.77 16.52 8.04
CA ILE A 47 -8.10 15.95 6.72
C ILE A 47 -7.02 16.33 5.72
N LYS A 48 -6.40 15.31 5.13
CA LYS A 48 -5.40 15.51 4.09
C LYS A 48 -6.04 15.42 2.70
N PRO A 49 -5.74 16.37 1.81
CA PRO A 49 -6.27 16.37 0.44
C PRO A 49 -6.01 15.06 -0.31
N GLY A 50 -6.98 14.63 -1.11
CA GLY A 50 -6.84 13.48 -2.00
C GLY A 50 -6.81 12.12 -1.33
N ARG A 51 -7.15 12.02 -0.03
CA ARG A 51 -7.26 10.76 0.71
C ARG A 51 -8.69 10.25 0.74
N VAL A 52 -8.86 8.97 0.51
CA VAL A 52 -10.11 8.24 0.75
C VAL A 52 -10.46 8.31 2.24
N GLN A 53 -11.70 8.69 2.55
CA GLN A 53 -12.19 8.75 3.93
C GLN A 53 -13.03 7.51 4.25
N ILE A 54 -12.64 6.77 5.28
CA ILE A 54 -13.33 5.56 5.73
C ILE A 54 -14.16 5.89 6.98
N VAL A 55 -15.46 5.76 6.85
CA VAL A 55 -16.43 6.01 7.94
C VAL A 55 -16.90 4.67 8.49
N GLY A 56 -16.70 4.46 9.78
CA GLY A 56 -17.11 3.27 10.52
C GLY A 56 -18.14 3.58 11.59
N GLU A 57 -18.46 2.58 12.41
CA GLU A 57 -19.42 2.70 13.51
C GLU A 57 -19.04 3.83 14.48
N SER A 58 -17.80 3.89 14.92
CA SER A 58 -17.37 4.90 15.91
C SER A 58 -17.57 6.33 15.45
N GLU A 59 -17.33 6.60 14.15
CA GLU A 59 -17.60 7.91 13.56
C GLU A 59 -19.09 8.19 13.51
N THR A 60 -19.90 7.20 13.15
CA THR A 60 -21.35 7.32 13.04
C THR A 60 -22.00 7.49 14.42
N GLU A 61 -21.61 6.67 15.41
CA GLU A 61 -22.10 6.76 16.79
C GLU A 61 -21.78 8.12 17.40
N TYR A 62 -20.54 8.59 17.24
CA TYR A 62 -20.16 9.92 17.70
C TYR A 62 -21.05 11.02 17.07
N MET A 63 -21.26 10.99 15.77
CA MET A 63 -22.09 11.97 15.08
C MET A 63 -23.55 11.93 15.56
N LEU A 64 -24.06 10.78 15.99
CA LEU A 64 -25.39 10.65 16.56
C LEU A 64 -25.52 11.30 17.95
N THR A 65 -24.42 11.51 18.67
CA THR A 65 -24.44 12.24 19.95
C THR A 65 -24.60 13.76 19.77
N LEU A 66 -24.31 14.27 18.57
CA LEU A 66 -24.40 15.69 18.25
C LEU A 66 -25.85 16.10 17.95
N SER A 67 -26.17 17.35 18.21
CA SER A 67 -27.43 17.97 17.76
C SER A 67 -27.49 18.01 16.22
N GLU A 68 -28.68 18.16 15.67
CA GLU A 68 -28.87 18.27 14.23
C GLU A 68 -28.10 19.46 13.63
N ALA A 69 -28.05 20.60 14.33
CA ALA A 69 -27.33 21.78 13.89
C ALA A 69 -25.81 21.53 13.83
N GLU A 70 -25.24 20.88 14.86
CA GLU A 70 -23.83 20.52 14.88
C GLU A 70 -23.51 19.51 13.77
N ARG A 71 -24.33 18.47 13.55
CA ARG A 71 -24.15 17.52 12.46
C ARG A 71 -24.10 18.20 11.10
N ARG A 72 -25.02 19.14 10.85
CA ARG A 72 -25.05 19.91 9.60
C ARG A 72 -23.75 20.68 9.40
N GLU A 73 -23.29 21.39 10.43
CA GLU A 73 -22.03 22.12 10.41
C GLU A 73 -20.85 21.20 10.08
N ARG A 74 -20.79 20.00 10.71
CA ARG A 74 -19.72 19.01 10.43
C ARG A 74 -19.75 18.51 8.99
N PHE A 75 -20.95 18.20 8.48
CA PHE A 75 -21.10 17.76 7.08
C PHE A 75 -20.72 18.85 6.09
N GLU A 76 -21.17 20.08 6.30
CA GLU A 76 -20.82 21.20 5.45
C GLU A 76 -19.30 21.41 5.39
N ASN A 77 -18.65 21.46 6.54
CA ASN A 77 -17.23 21.71 6.64
C ASN A 77 -16.39 20.56 6.04
N ILE A 78 -16.71 19.30 6.33
CA ILE A 78 -15.91 18.17 5.81
C ILE A 78 -16.08 17.96 4.31
N THR A 79 -17.27 18.18 3.76
CA THR A 79 -17.52 18.04 2.33
C THR A 79 -17.00 19.22 1.51
N ALA A 80 -16.71 20.36 2.14
CA ALA A 80 -16.01 21.49 1.52
C ALA A 80 -14.50 21.24 1.35
N LEU A 81 -13.95 20.23 2.02
CA LEU A 81 -12.54 19.86 1.89
C LEU A 81 -12.31 19.01 0.63
N PRO A 82 -11.08 18.95 0.09
CA PRO A 82 -10.75 18.19 -1.10
C PRO A 82 -10.70 16.67 -0.82
N VAL A 83 -11.84 16.11 -0.44
CA VAL A 83 -12.07 14.68 -0.22
C VAL A 83 -12.52 14.04 -1.53
N PRO A 84 -11.81 13.03 -2.05
CA PRO A 84 -12.18 12.39 -3.32
C PRO A 84 -13.38 11.45 -3.20
N VAL A 85 -13.56 10.79 -2.05
CA VAL A 85 -14.61 9.78 -1.83
C VAL A 85 -14.73 9.45 -0.35
N PHE A 86 -15.97 9.17 0.10
CA PHE A 86 -16.25 8.52 1.39
C PHE A 86 -16.62 7.06 1.17
N VAL A 87 -16.17 6.18 2.06
CA VAL A 87 -16.55 4.75 2.08
C VAL A 87 -17.11 4.43 3.46
N LEU A 88 -18.41 4.14 3.50
CA LEU A 88 -19.10 3.64 4.70
C LEU A 88 -18.83 2.13 4.82
N THR A 89 -18.54 1.65 6.02
CA THR A 89 -18.16 0.25 6.25
C THR A 89 -19.14 -0.48 7.16
N LYS A 90 -19.07 -1.81 7.24
CA LYS A 90 -19.96 -2.65 8.05
C LYS A 90 -21.46 -2.55 7.69
N GLY A 91 -21.77 -2.13 6.48
CA GLY A 91 -23.15 -1.95 6.07
C GLY A 91 -23.92 -0.85 6.84
N ILE A 92 -23.21 0.10 7.48
CA ILE A 92 -23.86 1.23 8.16
C ILE A 92 -24.64 2.07 7.17
N GLU A 93 -25.82 2.52 7.60
CA GLU A 93 -26.63 3.45 6.83
C GLU A 93 -26.06 4.87 6.93
N PRO A 94 -26.11 5.65 5.85
CA PRO A 94 -25.67 7.03 5.88
C PRO A 94 -26.54 7.87 6.84
N LEU A 95 -25.90 8.72 7.62
CA LEU A 95 -26.61 9.64 8.51
C LEU A 95 -27.54 10.58 7.73
N PRO A 96 -28.70 10.95 8.30
CA PRO A 96 -29.63 11.86 7.65
C PRO A 96 -28.97 13.15 7.18
N GLY A 97 -29.15 13.50 5.90
CA GLY A 97 -28.59 14.67 5.27
C GLY A 97 -27.17 14.50 4.72
N PHE A 98 -26.38 13.52 5.16
CA PHE A 98 -24.98 13.36 4.75
C PHE A 98 -24.82 13.23 3.22
N LEU A 99 -25.63 12.38 2.58
CA LEU A 99 -25.56 12.17 1.13
C LEU A 99 -25.87 13.46 0.35
N SER A 100 -26.80 14.30 0.84
CA SER A 100 -27.16 15.57 0.19
C SER A 100 -25.99 16.56 0.21
N TYR A 101 -25.24 16.65 1.31
CA TYR A 101 -24.03 17.47 1.39
C TYR A 101 -22.93 16.95 0.47
N CYS A 102 -22.71 15.63 0.44
CA CYS A 102 -21.74 15.01 -0.47
C CYS A 102 -22.11 15.26 -1.94
N GLN A 103 -23.38 15.09 -2.30
CA GLN A 103 -23.87 15.32 -3.66
C GLN A 103 -23.71 16.78 -4.09
N ALA A 104 -24.04 17.74 -3.22
CA ALA A 104 -23.87 19.17 -3.50
C ALA A 104 -22.39 19.58 -3.72
N ARG A 105 -21.46 18.80 -3.24
CA ARG A 105 -19.99 19.00 -3.38
C ARG A 105 -19.33 18.02 -4.34
N GLU A 106 -20.13 17.25 -5.08
CA GLU A 106 -19.64 16.29 -6.06
C GLU A 106 -18.69 15.23 -5.46
N VAL A 107 -18.89 14.88 -4.18
CA VAL A 107 -18.12 13.86 -3.48
C VAL A 107 -18.92 12.55 -3.47
N PRO A 108 -18.43 11.49 -4.14
CA PRO A 108 -19.10 10.20 -4.14
C PRO A 108 -19.04 9.53 -2.77
N VAL A 109 -20.10 8.78 -2.47
CA VAL A 109 -20.20 7.96 -1.26
C VAL A 109 -20.45 6.52 -1.65
N LEU A 110 -19.58 5.64 -1.18
CA LEU A 110 -19.66 4.19 -1.36
C LEU A 110 -20.00 3.52 -0.03
N ALA A 111 -20.59 2.34 -0.09
CA ALA A 111 -20.82 1.47 1.06
C ALA A 111 -20.22 0.09 0.82
N SER A 112 -19.68 -0.51 1.88
CA SER A 112 -19.19 -1.89 1.93
C SER A 112 -19.77 -2.60 3.15
N PRO A 113 -20.22 -3.85 3.03
CA PRO A 113 -20.60 -4.67 4.19
C PRO A 113 -19.40 -5.13 5.03
N SER A 114 -18.20 -5.02 4.49
CA SER A 114 -16.97 -5.50 5.12
C SER A 114 -16.55 -4.64 6.32
N LEU A 115 -15.77 -5.24 7.23
CA LEU A 115 -15.18 -4.54 8.38
C LEU A 115 -14.27 -3.39 7.91
N SER A 116 -14.24 -2.30 8.68
CA SER A 116 -13.39 -1.14 8.39
C SER A 116 -11.90 -1.52 8.22
N SER A 117 -11.39 -2.44 9.03
CA SER A 117 -10.01 -2.94 8.93
C SER A 117 -9.73 -3.63 7.60
N THR A 118 -10.68 -4.45 7.11
CA THR A 118 -10.60 -5.12 5.80
C THR A 118 -10.61 -4.10 4.67
N VAL A 119 -11.58 -3.17 4.70
CA VAL A 119 -11.70 -2.11 3.70
C VAL A 119 -10.45 -1.24 3.65
N ILE A 120 -9.94 -0.82 4.81
CA ILE A 120 -8.70 -0.03 4.91
C ILE A 120 -7.52 -0.79 4.29
N LYS A 121 -7.32 -2.07 4.66
CA LYS A 121 -6.22 -2.90 4.15
C LYS A 121 -6.30 -3.06 2.63
N ARG A 122 -7.47 -3.41 2.10
CA ARG A 122 -7.67 -3.66 0.67
C ARG A 122 -7.54 -2.39 -0.18
N ILE A 123 -8.17 -1.29 0.23
CA ILE A 123 -8.07 -0.02 -0.49
C ILE A 123 -6.64 0.52 -0.41
N SER A 124 -5.97 0.48 0.74
CA SER A 124 -4.58 0.92 0.84
C SER A 124 -3.66 0.11 -0.07
N PHE A 125 -3.81 -1.22 -0.10
CA PHE A 125 -3.03 -2.07 -1.01
C PHE A 125 -3.26 -1.68 -2.48
N PHE A 126 -4.52 -1.55 -2.89
CA PHE A 126 -4.90 -1.11 -4.25
C PHE A 126 -4.27 0.25 -4.61
N LEU A 127 -4.36 1.23 -3.71
CA LEU A 127 -3.81 2.56 -3.95
C LEU A 127 -2.27 2.55 -4.00
N GLU A 128 -1.62 1.74 -3.18
CA GLU A 128 -0.16 1.54 -3.24
C GLU A 128 0.27 0.93 -4.58
N GLU A 129 -0.49 -0.02 -5.11
CA GLU A 129 -0.20 -0.61 -6.42
C GLU A 129 -0.30 0.42 -7.55
N HIS A 130 -1.30 1.33 -7.51
CA HIS A 130 -1.61 2.24 -8.61
C HIS A 130 -0.97 3.62 -8.49
N LEU A 131 -0.68 4.09 -7.28
CA LEU A 131 -0.22 5.48 -7.05
C LEU A 131 1.25 5.59 -6.69
N VAL A 132 1.86 4.52 -6.18
CA VAL A 132 3.27 4.56 -5.79
C VAL A 132 4.14 4.27 -7.02
N PRO A 133 5.03 5.20 -7.41
CA PRO A 133 5.98 4.95 -8.50
C PRO A 133 6.79 3.69 -8.23
N SER A 134 6.90 2.83 -9.23
CA SER A 134 7.66 1.58 -9.12
C SER A 134 8.58 1.40 -10.32
N THR A 135 9.69 0.73 -10.09
CA THR A 135 10.62 0.25 -11.12
C THR A 135 11.01 -1.19 -10.82
N CYS A 136 11.55 -1.88 -11.82
CA CYS A 136 12.09 -3.22 -11.64
C CYS A 136 13.61 -3.14 -11.78
N VAL A 137 14.31 -3.71 -10.81
CA VAL A 137 15.77 -3.80 -10.77
C VAL A 137 16.17 -5.26 -10.87
N HIS A 138 17.16 -5.57 -11.72
CA HIS A 138 17.76 -6.90 -11.76
C HIS A 138 18.76 -7.03 -10.61
N GLY A 139 18.50 -7.93 -9.68
CA GLY A 139 19.30 -8.08 -8.47
C GLY A 139 18.65 -9.02 -7.45
N VAL A 140 19.28 -9.12 -6.30
CA VAL A 140 18.79 -9.92 -5.16
C VAL A 140 18.59 -9.02 -3.97
N LEU A 141 17.40 -9.05 -3.38
CA LEU A 141 17.10 -8.29 -2.16
C LEU A 141 16.99 -9.24 -0.97
N LEU A 142 17.74 -8.93 0.07
CA LEU A 142 17.80 -9.67 1.33
C LEU A 142 17.48 -8.75 2.52
N SER A 143 17.06 -9.36 3.62
CA SER A 143 17.10 -8.71 4.94
C SER A 143 18.24 -9.31 5.75
N VAL A 144 19.29 -8.51 5.96
CA VAL A 144 20.51 -8.89 6.69
C VAL A 144 20.57 -8.12 8.00
N TYR A 145 20.44 -8.80 9.14
CA TYR A 145 20.32 -8.17 10.46
C TYR A 145 19.20 -7.11 10.56
N GLY A 146 18.14 -7.27 9.78
CA GLY A 146 17.02 -6.33 9.74
C GLY A 146 17.18 -5.19 8.72
N LEU A 147 18.36 -5.00 8.13
CA LEU A 147 18.61 -4.05 7.04
C LEU A 147 18.27 -4.70 5.69
N GLY A 148 17.63 -3.94 4.80
CA GLY A 148 17.42 -4.40 3.42
C GLY A 148 18.65 -4.13 2.57
N VAL A 149 19.27 -5.20 2.08
CA VAL A 149 20.47 -5.17 1.24
C VAL A 149 20.12 -5.62 -0.17
N LEU A 150 20.26 -4.72 -1.14
CA LEU A 150 20.06 -5.00 -2.56
C LEU A 150 21.42 -5.30 -3.21
N LEU A 151 21.60 -6.55 -3.63
CA LEU A 151 22.76 -6.98 -4.41
C LEU A 151 22.49 -6.76 -5.89
N ILE A 152 23.34 -6.00 -6.57
CA ILE A 152 23.30 -5.75 -8.02
C ILE A 152 24.62 -6.19 -8.65
N GLY A 153 24.72 -6.17 -9.96
CA GLY A 153 25.91 -6.56 -10.74
C GLY A 153 25.53 -7.42 -11.93
N ASP A 154 26.51 -7.76 -12.74
CA ASP A 154 26.33 -8.53 -13.97
C ASP A 154 25.73 -9.91 -13.75
N SER A 155 25.09 -10.46 -14.80
CA SER A 155 24.60 -11.83 -14.76
C SER A 155 25.77 -12.79 -14.55
N GLY A 156 25.66 -13.66 -13.53
CA GLY A 156 26.63 -14.67 -13.20
C GLY A 156 27.80 -14.21 -12.35
N VAL A 157 27.78 -13.01 -11.79
CA VAL A 157 28.80 -12.51 -10.86
C VAL A 157 28.73 -13.18 -9.47
N GLY A 158 27.71 -13.98 -9.19
CA GLY A 158 27.55 -14.69 -7.91
C GLY A 158 26.53 -14.07 -6.96
N LYS A 159 25.58 -13.24 -7.44
CA LYS A 159 24.53 -12.62 -6.58
C LYS A 159 23.69 -13.65 -5.83
N SER A 160 23.12 -14.63 -6.55
CA SER A 160 22.23 -15.65 -5.94
C SER A 160 23.03 -16.61 -5.05
N GLU A 161 24.26 -16.94 -5.40
CA GLU A 161 25.15 -17.77 -4.57
C GLU A 161 25.52 -17.06 -3.25
N SER A 162 25.86 -15.77 -3.32
CA SER A 162 26.13 -14.95 -2.13
C SER A 162 24.88 -14.81 -1.25
N ALA A 163 23.71 -14.65 -1.88
CA ALA A 163 22.44 -14.60 -1.18
C ALA A 163 22.14 -15.92 -0.46
N LEU A 164 22.38 -17.06 -1.10
CA LEU A 164 22.19 -18.37 -0.49
C LEU A 164 23.11 -18.57 0.73
N ASP A 165 24.36 -18.14 0.66
CA ASP A 165 25.27 -18.20 1.83
C ASP A 165 24.74 -17.34 2.99
N LEU A 166 24.22 -16.15 2.71
CA LEU A 166 23.59 -15.30 3.73
C LEU A 166 22.31 -15.94 4.32
N ILE A 167 21.49 -16.60 3.50
CA ILE A 167 20.29 -17.31 3.96
C ILE A 167 20.67 -18.47 4.88
N THR A 168 21.69 -19.25 4.54
CA THR A 168 22.19 -20.35 5.40
C THR A 168 22.75 -19.86 6.74
N ARG A 169 23.16 -18.59 6.80
CA ARG A 169 23.60 -17.90 8.05
C ARG A 169 22.43 -17.26 8.83
N GLY A 170 21.19 -17.48 8.42
CA GLY A 170 20.00 -17.04 9.14
C GLY A 170 19.43 -15.69 8.69
N HIS A 171 19.82 -15.19 7.52
CA HIS A 171 19.23 -14.01 6.91
C HIS A 171 18.04 -14.38 6.01
N SER A 172 17.25 -13.41 5.59
CA SER A 172 16.00 -13.69 4.88
C SER A 172 16.01 -13.15 3.46
N LEU A 173 15.54 -13.97 2.50
CA LEU A 173 15.30 -13.56 1.12
C LEU A 173 14.03 -12.72 1.02
N VAL A 174 14.06 -11.65 0.23
CA VAL A 174 12.88 -10.90 -0.20
C VAL A 174 12.57 -11.18 -1.68
N ALA A 175 13.55 -11.07 -2.55
CA ALA A 175 13.41 -11.32 -3.99
C ALA A 175 14.74 -11.74 -4.60
N ASP A 176 14.69 -12.64 -5.60
CA ASP A 176 15.81 -13.01 -6.45
C ASP A 176 15.50 -12.67 -7.91
N ASP A 177 16.54 -12.38 -8.69
CA ASP A 177 16.54 -12.02 -10.10
C ASP A 177 15.82 -10.67 -10.40
N ARG A 178 14.58 -10.48 -9.96
CA ARG A 178 13.79 -9.27 -10.22
C ARG A 178 13.23 -8.70 -8.93
N VAL A 179 13.66 -7.49 -8.59
CA VAL A 179 13.18 -6.73 -7.43
C VAL A 179 12.28 -5.59 -7.90
N THR A 180 11.01 -5.61 -7.54
CA THR A 180 10.14 -4.45 -7.73
C THR A 180 10.42 -3.44 -6.63
N VAL A 181 10.93 -2.28 -6.99
CA VAL A 181 11.23 -1.19 -6.06
C VAL A 181 10.16 -0.12 -6.17
N LYS A 182 9.51 0.22 -5.04
CA LYS A 182 8.52 1.29 -4.91
C LYS A 182 9.09 2.44 -4.09
N ARG A 183 8.89 3.68 -4.57
CA ARG A 183 9.28 4.89 -3.85
C ARG A 183 8.09 5.51 -3.14
N PHE A 184 8.04 5.37 -1.83
CA PHE A 184 6.96 5.91 -0.99
C PHE A 184 7.07 7.43 -0.79
N PRO A 185 5.96 8.13 -0.44
CA PRO A 185 5.94 9.60 -0.27
C PRO A 185 6.88 10.13 0.83
N ASN A 186 7.26 9.29 1.80
CA ASN A 186 8.24 9.61 2.84
C ASN A 186 9.70 9.49 2.36
N GLY A 187 9.89 9.16 1.07
CA GLY A 187 11.21 8.99 0.46
C GLY A 187 11.80 7.58 0.58
N GLU A 188 11.17 6.68 1.34
CA GLU A 188 11.63 5.29 1.46
C GLU A 188 11.52 4.54 0.14
N LEU A 189 12.56 3.76 -0.16
CA LEU A 189 12.58 2.77 -1.23
C LEU A 189 12.29 1.40 -0.60
N VAL A 190 11.22 0.76 -1.03
CA VAL A 190 10.85 -0.57 -0.53
C VAL A 190 10.85 -1.55 -1.69
N GLY A 191 11.57 -2.66 -1.51
CA GLY A 191 11.66 -3.72 -2.49
C GLY A 191 10.73 -4.89 -2.17
N PHE A 192 10.20 -5.49 -3.22
CA PHE A 192 9.24 -6.60 -3.20
C PHE A 192 9.63 -7.65 -4.23
N SER A 193 9.25 -8.90 -3.97
CA SER A 193 9.27 -9.94 -4.99
C SER A 193 8.08 -9.77 -5.94
N PRO A 194 8.29 -9.70 -7.27
CA PRO A 194 7.19 -9.61 -8.22
C PRO A 194 6.49 -10.97 -8.39
N GLY A 195 5.16 -10.94 -8.34
CA GLY A 195 4.28 -12.01 -8.82
C GLY A 195 4.34 -13.36 -8.09
N PRO A 196 4.01 -14.46 -8.79
CA PRO A 196 3.82 -15.78 -8.20
C PRO A 196 5.12 -16.51 -7.82
N LEU A 197 6.29 -16.03 -8.26
CA LEU A 197 7.60 -16.61 -7.95
C LEU A 197 8.19 -16.14 -6.62
N ARG A 198 7.32 -15.77 -5.68
CA ARG A 198 7.76 -15.42 -4.32
C ARG A 198 8.54 -16.57 -3.70
N HIS A 199 9.61 -16.24 -3.00
CA HIS A 199 10.44 -17.18 -2.25
C HIS A 199 11.25 -18.18 -3.12
N HIS A 200 11.26 -17.99 -4.44
CA HIS A 200 12.07 -18.79 -5.35
C HIS A 200 13.40 -18.12 -5.65
N MET A 201 14.41 -18.94 -5.84
CA MET A 201 15.78 -18.53 -6.20
C MET A 201 16.30 -19.45 -7.30
N GLU A 202 16.93 -18.86 -8.32
CA GLU A 202 17.61 -19.62 -9.37
C GLU A 202 19.09 -19.79 -9.05
N LEU A 203 19.53 -21.04 -8.98
CA LEU A 203 20.93 -21.41 -8.73
C LEU A 203 21.51 -22.15 -9.92
N ARG A 204 22.65 -21.70 -10.42
CA ARG A 204 23.34 -22.34 -11.53
C ARG A 204 23.67 -23.80 -11.22
N GLY A 205 23.32 -24.70 -12.16
CA GLY A 205 23.59 -26.15 -12.05
C GLY A 205 22.64 -26.90 -11.14
N ILE A 206 21.74 -26.20 -10.39
CA ILE A 206 20.74 -26.82 -9.51
C ILE A 206 19.33 -26.56 -10.05
N GLY A 207 19.07 -25.36 -10.58
CA GLY A 207 17.75 -24.94 -11.04
C GLY A 207 17.06 -24.01 -10.03
N ILE A 208 15.72 -23.97 -10.10
CA ILE A 208 14.90 -23.10 -9.23
C ILE A 208 14.59 -23.85 -7.94
N ILE A 209 14.92 -23.25 -6.80
CA ILE A 209 14.60 -23.75 -5.47
C ILE A 209 13.55 -22.86 -4.79
N ASN A 210 12.74 -23.44 -3.91
CA ASN A 210 11.88 -22.67 -3.00
C ASN A 210 12.62 -22.51 -1.66
N VAL A 211 13.04 -21.29 -1.35
CA VAL A 211 13.81 -20.97 -0.16
C VAL A 211 13.02 -21.21 1.13
N GLN A 212 11.72 -20.92 1.11
CA GLN A 212 10.86 -21.16 2.27
C GLN A 212 10.72 -22.65 2.59
N ASP A 213 10.58 -23.51 1.57
CA ASP A 213 10.44 -24.96 1.75
C ASP A 213 11.75 -25.60 2.25
N MET A 214 12.90 -25.04 1.84
CA MET A 214 14.22 -25.57 2.22
C MET A 214 14.71 -25.07 3.58
N PHE A 215 14.47 -23.78 3.91
CA PHE A 215 15.07 -23.12 5.08
C PHE A 215 14.04 -22.63 6.11
N GLY A 216 12.74 -22.84 5.84
CA GLY A 216 11.65 -22.46 6.72
C GLY A 216 11.14 -21.03 6.54
N LEU A 217 10.03 -20.71 7.20
CA LEU A 217 9.33 -19.42 7.06
C LEU A 217 10.18 -18.20 7.47
N ALA A 218 11.11 -18.38 8.41
CA ALA A 218 11.99 -17.30 8.87
C ALA A 218 13.02 -16.85 7.80
N SER A 219 13.29 -17.70 6.80
CA SER A 219 14.24 -17.42 5.72
C SER A 219 13.71 -16.53 4.61
N VAL A 220 12.43 -16.11 4.68
CA VAL A 220 11.80 -15.30 3.64
C VAL A 220 11.04 -14.12 4.23
N ARG A 221 10.93 -13.04 3.44
CA ARG A 221 10.13 -11.85 3.75
C ARG A 221 9.38 -11.38 2.50
N GLU A 222 8.21 -10.77 2.67
CA GLU A 222 7.44 -10.23 1.55
C GLU A 222 8.04 -8.93 0.99
N ARG A 223 8.70 -8.14 1.85
CA ARG A 223 9.30 -6.85 1.51
C ARG A 223 10.40 -6.45 2.48
N ALA A 224 11.28 -5.55 2.04
CA ALA A 224 12.22 -4.84 2.91
C ALA A 224 12.43 -3.41 2.40
N THR A 225 12.66 -2.46 3.31
CA THR A 225 13.22 -1.15 2.95
C THR A 225 14.64 -1.37 2.43
N ILE A 226 15.03 -0.69 1.35
CA ILE A 226 16.38 -0.79 0.80
C ILE A 226 17.26 0.22 1.55
N ASP A 227 18.10 -0.28 2.44
CA ASP A 227 19.01 0.50 3.28
C ASP A 227 20.40 0.57 2.67
N LEU A 228 20.80 -0.48 1.92
CA LEU A 228 22.12 -0.60 1.31
C LEU A 228 22.00 -1.22 -0.09
N VAL A 229 22.77 -0.68 -1.02
CA VAL A 229 22.99 -1.27 -2.34
C VAL A 229 24.45 -1.73 -2.41
N VAL A 230 24.64 -2.99 -2.77
CA VAL A 230 25.96 -3.60 -2.93
C VAL A 230 26.11 -4.04 -4.37
N GLU A 231 27.08 -3.48 -5.07
CA GLU A 231 27.42 -3.87 -6.42
C GLU A 231 28.53 -4.93 -6.39
N LEU A 232 28.23 -6.10 -6.98
CA LEU A 232 29.20 -7.17 -7.15
C LEU A 232 29.84 -7.07 -8.52
N GLU A 233 31.16 -7.05 -8.54
CA GLU A 233 31.97 -7.04 -9.77
C GLU A 233 32.93 -8.23 -9.79
N THR A 234 33.27 -8.69 -11.00
CA THR A 234 34.36 -9.66 -11.17
C THR A 234 35.68 -9.00 -10.83
N TRP A 235 36.51 -9.67 -10.00
CA TRP A 235 37.82 -9.15 -9.64
C TRP A 235 38.67 -8.88 -10.87
N VAL A 236 39.29 -7.71 -10.92
CA VAL A 236 40.26 -7.32 -11.97
C VAL A 236 41.55 -6.88 -11.29
N ASP A 237 42.65 -7.59 -11.60
CA ASP A 237 43.99 -7.26 -11.05
C ASP A 237 44.41 -5.82 -11.44
N GLY A 238 44.89 -5.07 -10.45
CA GLY A 238 45.36 -3.70 -10.63
C GLY A 238 44.30 -2.61 -10.63
N ARG A 239 43.01 -2.92 -10.46
CA ARG A 239 41.94 -1.95 -10.23
C ARG A 239 41.87 -1.61 -8.74
N ALA A 240 41.78 -0.32 -8.43
CA ALA A 240 41.46 0.13 -7.06
C ALA A 240 39.96 -0.09 -6.78
N TYR A 241 39.67 -0.78 -5.70
CA TYR A 241 38.29 -0.96 -5.16
C TYR A 241 38.21 -0.15 -3.88
N ASP A 242 37.26 0.81 -3.85
CA ASP A 242 37.00 1.68 -2.70
C ASP A 242 35.84 1.12 -1.84
#